data_8bdcec5d9b68514703a0f1ce3f15aa22
#
_entry.id   8bdcec5d9b68514703a0f1ce3f15aa22
#
_cell.length_a   1.000
_cell.length_b   1.000
_cell.length_c   1.000
_cell.angle_alpha   90.00
_cell.angle_beta   90.00
_cell.angle_gamma   90.00
#
_symmetry.space_group_name_H-M   'P 1'
#
loop_
_entity.id
_entity.type
_entity.pdbx_description
1 polymer ?
#
loop_
_entity_poly.entity_id
_entity_poly.type
_entity_poly.pdbx_seq_one_letter_code
_entity_poly.pdbx_strand_id
1 'polypeptide(L)'
;MGLFSDIWSSVKDKLSATDLTGYDALFNAQVTLGIKNAALESCVSYLARTVSKGKFVFKNESSITDSKFDYALNMRPNPNQTASEFKVSMIKKLVNGELLVIQDDDQFYIADNFVTNYSLDGNTYTGVTVNFSNSKVSNAPNSGPYAQKYFNRTFIQGVDCFHLDNDNIGIKKYVDSLWDDYGKLFGILIANQLRVGQVRAKISIPVTSKIDDNERIKLQQQYATTLYEKMMNDPIVFIPADDKAKSSYDEISSSKSATLQNQITDFWSLKKVFIGEAAGLLGIPPALVLGETANNSENLDLAIESAVIPLGNKLSEGFASILIKKSGYSVGNTLQMTGFKTINILDRADAIDKVGSSGVVKVNEVREASNLPPIPDGDRFIMTKNYQKEGVPSENS
;
A
#
# COMPACT_ATOMS: atom_id res chain seq x y z
N MET A 1 13.12 -2.55 -14.66
CA MET A 1 14.61 -2.63 -14.70
C MET A 1 15.26 -1.46 -13.95
N GLY A 2 14.73 -0.93 -12.89
CA GLY A 2 15.27 0.23 -12.19
C GLY A 2 15.91 -0.06 -10.84
N LEU A 3 15.29 -0.90 -10.02
CA LEU A 3 15.66 -1.01 -8.60
C LEU A 3 17.03 -1.68 -8.36
N PHE A 4 17.39 -2.68 -9.14
CA PHE A 4 18.69 -3.35 -9.02
C PHE A 4 19.85 -2.53 -9.62
N SER A 5 19.60 -1.74 -10.68
CA SER A 5 20.62 -0.86 -11.26
C SER A 5 20.96 0.29 -10.30
N ASP A 6 19.95 0.83 -9.62
CA ASP A 6 20.12 1.95 -8.69
C ASP A 6 20.80 1.53 -7.38
N ILE A 7 20.50 0.32 -6.91
CA ILE A 7 21.21 -0.31 -5.79
C ILE A 7 22.67 -0.55 -6.17
N TRP A 8 22.92 -1.06 -7.37
CA TRP A 8 24.27 -1.39 -7.82
C TRP A 8 25.12 -0.14 -8.09
N SER A 9 24.55 0.92 -8.66
CA SER A 9 25.27 2.19 -8.85
C SER A 9 25.62 2.84 -7.51
N SER A 10 24.69 2.83 -6.53
CA SER A 10 24.92 3.38 -5.19
C SER A 10 25.98 2.60 -4.39
N VAL A 11 26.08 1.29 -4.63
CA VAL A 11 27.12 0.45 -4.01
C VAL A 11 28.48 0.67 -4.69
N LYS A 12 28.50 0.85 -6.02
CA LYS A 12 29.74 1.08 -6.78
C LYS A 12 30.42 2.41 -6.42
N ASP A 13 29.66 3.47 -6.18
CA ASP A 13 30.19 4.79 -5.82
C ASP A 13 30.76 4.86 -4.38
N LYS A 14 30.43 3.88 -3.52
CA LYS A 14 30.88 3.81 -2.12
C LYS A 14 31.97 2.77 -1.86
N LEU A 15 32.26 1.88 -2.78
CA LEU A 15 33.32 0.89 -2.69
C LEU A 15 34.63 1.42 -3.27
N SER A 16 35.17 2.49 -2.70
CA SER A 16 36.60 2.82 -2.90
C SER A 16 37.43 1.84 -2.07
N ALA A 17 38.50 1.32 -2.67
CA ALA A 17 39.26 0.14 -2.25
C ALA A 17 40.04 0.24 -0.91
N THR A 18 39.72 1.16 -0.04
CA THR A 18 40.49 1.44 1.19
C THR A 18 39.75 1.21 2.49
N ASP A 19 38.44 0.89 2.48
CA ASP A 19 37.69 0.73 3.73
C ASP A 19 37.13 -0.68 3.89
N LEU A 20 37.79 -1.46 4.75
CA LEU A 20 37.22 -2.68 5.36
C LEU A 20 36.03 -2.38 6.30
N THR A 21 35.72 -1.10 6.51
CA THR A 21 34.52 -0.58 7.19
C THR A 21 33.28 -0.52 6.30
N GLY A 22 33.36 -0.98 5.05
CA GLY A 22 32.26 -1.04 4.09
C GLY A 22 31.05 -1.91 4.50
N TYR A 23 31.18 -2.69 5.58
CA TYR A 23 30.05 -3.40 6.16
C TYR A 23 29.03 -2.44 6.76
N ASP A 24 29.47 -1.37 7.43
CA ASP A 24 28.59 -0.36 8.00
C ASP A 24 27.87 0.48 6.94
N ALA A 25 28.48 0.70 5.79
CA ALA A 25 27.86 1.41 4.67
C ALA A 25 26.78 0.57 3.94
N LEU A 26 26.92 -0.75 3.90
CA LEU A 26 25.89 -1.66 3.39
C LEU A 26 24.69 -1.78 4.34
N PHE A 27 24.91 -1.60 5.63
CA PHE A 27 23.85 -1.54 6.64
C PHE A 27 23.15 -0.18 6.67
N ASN A 28 23.73 0.89 6.10
CA ASN A 28 23.17 2.22 6.14
C ASN A 28 22.01 2.43 5.14
N ALA A 29 20.87 2.35 5.73
CA ALA A 29 19.70 3.19 5.55
C ALA A 29 18.95 3.18 4.22
N GLN A 30 19.53 3.23 3.04
CA GLN A 30 18.76 3.50 1.82
C GLN A 30 18.09 2.26 1.22
N VAL A 31 18.76 1.12 1.18
CA VAL A 31 18.18 -0.13 0.62
C VAL A 31 17.12 -0.68 1.56
N THR A 32 17.40 -0.67 2.85
CA THR A 32 16.50 -1.12 3.89
C THR A 32 15.25 -0.25 4.00
N LEU A 33 15.38 1.07 3.91
CA LEU A 33 14.26 2.01 3.94
C LEU A 33 13.31 1.80 2.74
N GLY A 34 13.86 1.47 1.56
CA GLY A 34 13.08 1.16 0.37
C GLY A 34 12.17 -0.06 0.53
N ILE A 35 12.67 -1.14 1.14
CA ILE A 35 11.88 -2.37 1.37
C ILE A 35 10.74 -2.11 2.37
N LYS A 36 11.03 -1.41 3.47
CA LYS A 36 10.06 -1.02 4.49
C LYS A 36 8.91 -0.21 3.88
N ASN A 37 9.25 0.87 3.19
CA ASN A 37 8.27 1.76 2.58
C ASN A 37 7.45 1.04 1.51
N ALA A 38 8.07 0.19 0.69
CA ALA A 38 7.39 -0.59 -0.32
C ALA A 38 6.41 -1.60 0.27
N ALA A 39 6.76 -2.26 1.37
CA ALA A 39 5.89 -3.20 2.05
C ALA A 39 4.66 -2.49 2.65
N LEU A 40 4.88 -1.42 3.40
CA LEU A 40 3.80 -0.63 4.00
C LEU A 40 2.91 -0.01 2.91
N GLU A 41 3.49 0.60 1.88
CA GLU A 41 2.74 1.19 0.76
C GLU A 41 1.92 0.14 0.01
N SER A 42 2.40 -1.10 -0.11
CA SER A 42 1.63 -2.19 -0.73
C SER A 42 0.37 -2.51 0.07
N CYS A 43 0.48 -2.62 1.40
CA CYS A 43 -0.64 -2.86 2.29
C CYS A 43 -1.64 -1.69 2.29
N VAL A 44 -1.14 -0.46 2.44
CA VAL A 44 -1.96 0.76 2.44
C VAL A 44 -2.66 0.96 1.09
N SER A 45 -1.96 0.71 -0.02
CA SER A 45 -2.53 0.81 -1.36
C SER A 45 -3.59 -0.25 -1.63
N TYR A 46 -3.42 -1.47 -1.11
CA TYR A 46 -4.46 -2.51 -1.19
C TYR A 46 -5.72 -2.05 -0.45
N LEU A 47 -5.56 -1.59 0.79
CA LEU A 47 -6.66 -1.11 1.62
C LEU A 47 -7.38 0.08 0.97
N ALA A 48 -6.62 1.08 0.54
CA ALA A 48 -7.15 2.28 -0.11
C ALA A 48 -7.95 1.96 -1.38
N ARG A 49 -7.45 1.06 -2.23
CA ARG A 49 -8.16 0.61 -3.43
C ARG A 49 -9.42 -0.17 -3.08
N THR A 50 -9.42 -0.95 -2.01
CA THR A 50 -10.60 -1.72 -1.60
C THR A 50 -11.67 -0.80 -1.02
N VAL A 51 -11.32 0.13 -0.14
CA VAL A 51 -12.25 1.13 0.40
C VAL A 51 -12.79 2.05 -0.70
N SER A 52 -11.97 2.42 -1.69
CA SER A 52 -12.40 3.32 -2.77
C SER A 52 -13.51 2.76 -3.67
N LYS A 53 -13.75 1.45 -3.67
CA LYS A 53 -14.89 0.82 -4.36
C LYS A 53 -16.23 1.21 -3.74
N GLY A 54 -16.24 1.51 -2.44
CA GLY A 54 -17.46 1.89 -1.73
C GLY A 54 -18.04 3.22 -2.22
N LYS A 55 -19.36 3.32 -2.12
CA LYS A 55 -20.13 4.53 -2.44
C LYS A 55 -20.73 5.12 -1.17
N PHE A 56 -20.75 6.42 -1.07
CA PHE A 56 -21.49 7.11 -0.04
C PHE A 56 -22.97 7.16 -0.40
N VAL A 57 -23.82 6.66 0.49
CA VAL A 57 -25.27 6.55 0.28
C VAL A 57 -25.97 7.34 1.39
N PHE A 58 -26.78 8.30 0.98
CA PHE A 58 -27.68 9.03 1.88
C PHE A 58 -28.98 8.25 2.04
N LYS A 59 -29.42 8.04 3.28
CA LYS A 59 -30.66 7.34 3.61
C LYS A 59 -31.52 8.20 4.53
N ASN A 60 -32.83 8.08 4.37
CA ASN A 60 -33.84 8.66 5.26
C ASN A 60 -34.82 7.55 5.64
N GLU A 61 -34.83 7.16 6.93
CA GLU A 61 -35.59 6.03 7.48
C GLU A 61 -35.54 4.76 6.63
N SER A 62 -36.36 4.68 5.58
CA SER A 62 -36.51 3.49 4.73
C SER A 62 -36.19 3.71 3.25
N SER A 63 -35.69 4.86 2.85
CA SER A 63 -35.41 5.18 1.45
C SER A 63 -34.02 5.79 1.24
N ILE A 64 -33.48 5.59 0.04
CA ILE A 64 -32.30 6.33 -0.44
C ILE A 64 -32.78 7.71 -0.87
N THR A 65 -32.06 8.76 -0.40
CA THR A 65 -32.38 10.14 -0.75
C THR A 65 -31.28 10.73 -1.64
N ASP A 66 -31.66 11.45 -2.67
CA ASP A 66 -30.74 12.26 -3.45
C ASP A 66 -30.25 13.43 -2.59
N SER A 67 -28.94 13.55 -2.46
CA SER A 67 -28.31 14.68 -1.80
C SER A 67 -27.58 15.54 -2.83
N LYS A 68 -27.56 16.86 -2.62
CA LYS A 68 -26.76 17.78 -3.44
C LYS A 68 -25.26 17.43 -3.41
N PHE A 69 -24.81 16.69 -2.38
CA PHE A 69 -23.44 16.22 -2.24
C PHE A 69 -23.18 14.84 -2.82
N ASP A 70 -24.21 14.16 -3.36
CA ASP A 70 -24.02 12.83 -3.97
C ASP A 70 -22.99 12.88 -5.11
N TYR A 71 -23.12 13.86 -5.99
CA TYR A 71 -22.16 14.07 -7.07
C TYR A 71 -20.74 14.34 -6.55
N ALA A 72 -20.60 15.18 -5.53
CA ALA A 72 -19.30 15.51 -4.96
C ALA A 72 -18.63 14.28 -4.30
N LEU A 73 -19.39 13.47 -3.57
CA LEU A 73 -18.83 12.32 -2.87
C LEU A 73 -18.58 11.11 -3.76
N ASN A 74 -19.38 10.93 -4.82
CA ASN A 74 -19.35 9.72 -5.63
C ASN A 74 -18.84 9.90 -7.06
N MET A 75 -18.72 11.14 -7.55
CA MET A 75 -18.21 11.42 -8.90
C MET A 75 -16.99 12.35 -8.87
N ARG A 76 -17.14 13.57 -8.36
CA ARG A 76 -16.10 14.59 -8.46
C ARG A 76 -16.09 15.53 -7.25
N PRO A 77 -15.28 15.25 -6.25
CA PRO A 77 -15.21 16.05 -5.01
C PRO A 77 -14.64 17.45 -5.25
N ASN A 78 -13.74 17.62 -6.22
CA ASN A 78 -13.14 18.89 -6.60
C ASN A 78 -12.70 18.87 -8.08
N PRO A 79 -12.34 20.01 -8.69
CA PRO A 79 -11.98 20.07 -10.11
C PRO A 79 -10.78 19.20 -10.53
N ASN A 80 -9.93 18.79 -9.58
CA ASN A 80 -8.65 18.13 -9.87
C ASN A 80 -8.65 16.63 -9.58
N GLN A 81 -9.69 16.09 -8.94
CA GLN A 81 -9.74 14.69 -8.50
C GLN A 81 -11.08 14.05 -8.82
N THR A 82 -11.03 12.79 -9.23
CA THR A 82 -12.19 11.88 -9.25
C THR A 82 -12.49 11.39 -7.83
N ALA A 83 -13.71 10.91 -7.60
CA ALA A 83 -14.10 10.36 -6.30
C ALA A 83 -13.20 9.18 -5.87
N SER A 84 -12.79 8.33 -6.80
CA SER A 84 -11.89 7.20 -6.50
C SER A 84 -10.51 7.69 -6.06
N GLU A 85 -9.91 8.65 -6.75
CA GLU A 85 -8.62 9.25 -6.37
C GLU A 85 -8.69 9.94 -5.02
N PHE A 86 -9.78 10.65 -4.76
CA PHE A 86 -10.01 11.33 -3.49
C PHE A 86 -10.14 10.32 -2.34
N LYS A 87 -10.94 9.25 -2.50
CA LYS A 87 -11.09 8.17 -1.51
C LYS A 87 -9.77 7.48 -1.22
N VAL A 88 -8.99 7.17 -2.26
CA VAL A 88 -7.64 6.58 -2.10
C VAL A 88 -6.72 7.52 -1.30
N SER A 89 -6.75 8.82 -1.62
CA SER A 89 -5.94 9.83 -0.91
C SER A 89 -6.35 9.98 0.55
N MET A 90 -7.66 9.97 0.85
CA MET A 90 -8.16 10.00 2.23
C MET A 90 -7.62 8.83 3.05
N ILE A 91 -7.74 7.60 2.53
CA ILE A 91 -7.26 6.41 3.25
C ILE A 91 -5.75 6.45 3.44
N LYS A 92 -4.99 6.83 2.41
CA LYS A 92 -3.52 6.95 2.53
C LYS A 92 -3.11 7.97 3.60
N LYS A 93 -3.77 9.13 3.63
CA LYS A 93 -3.52 10.14 4.66
C LYS A 93 -3.90 9.64 6.06
N LEU A 94 -5.10 9.07 6.21
CA LEU A 94 -5.60 8.57 7.49
C LEU A 94 -4.70 7.46 8.05
N VAL A 95 -4.32 6.48 7.24
CA VAL A 95 -3.46 5.37 7.69
C VAL A 95 -2.05 5.85 8.05
N ASN A 96 -1.54 6.87 7.35
CA ASN A 96 -0.21 7.43 7.62
C ASN A 96 -0.16 8.44 8.79
N GLY A 97 -1.31 8.78 9.39
CA GLY A 97 -1.34 9.69 10.53
C GLY A 97 -2.71 10.33 10.75
N GLU A 98 -2.98 11.41 10.07
CA GLU A 98 -4.19 12.20 10.26
C GLU A 98 -4.80 12.61 8.92
N LEU A 99 -6.10 12.84 8.91
CA LEU A 99 -6.87 13.27 7.77
C LEU A 99 -7.71 14.49 8.14
N LEU A 100 -7.42 15.64 7.54
CA LEU A 100 -8.32 16.80 7.57
C LEU A 100 -8.98 16.96 6.20
N VAL A 101 -10.31 16.87 6.17
CA VAL A 101 -11.12 17.17 4.99
C VAL A 101 -11.84 18.47 5.24
N ILE A 102 -11.74 19.39 4.31
CA ILE A 102 -12.41 20.69 4.33
C ILE A 102 -13.47 20.76 3.24
N GLN A 103 -14.55 21.43 3.54
CA GLN A 103 -15.60 21.81 2.58
C GLN A 103 -15.43 23.28 2.18
N ASP A 104 -15.39 23.52 0.89
CA ASP A 104 -15.37 24.85 0.30
C ASP A 104 -16.51 24.92 -0.75
N ASP A 105 -17.59 25.57 -0.40
CA ASP A 105 -18.89 25.49 -1.09
C ASP A 105 -19.41 24.04 -1.19
N ASP A 106 -19.61 23.53 -2.41
CA ASP A 106 -20.03 22.15 -2.66
C ASP A 106 -18.87 21.21 -2.99
N GLN A 107 -17.62 21.64 -2.74
CA GLN A 107 -16.40 20.90 -3.04
C GLN A 107 -15.70 20.44 -1.77
N PHE A 108 -14.99 19.30 -1.86
CA PHE A 108 -14.21 18.75 -0.77
C PHE A 108 -12.73 18.67 -1.13
N TYR A 109 -11.88 19.02 -0.18
CA TYR A 109 -10.43 19.01 -0.33
C TYR A 109 -9.77 18.29 0.86
N ILE A 110 -8.67 17.61 0.61
CA ILE A 110 -7.84 17.02 1.64
C ILE A 110 -6.69 17.98 1.94
N ALA A 111 -6.61 18.44 3.17
CA ALA A 111 -5.53 19.32 3.60
C ALA A 111 -4.18 18.57 3.66
N ASP A 112 -3.12 19.23 3.17
CA ASP A 112 -1.75 18.73 3.30
C ASP A 112 -1.03 19.34 4.48
N ASN A 113 -1.24 20.64 4.71
CA ASN A 113 -0.72 21.33 5.88
C ASN A 113 -1.83 22.17 6.49
N PHE A 114 -1.81 22.27 7.81
CA PHE A 114 -2.75 23.10 8.58
C PHE A 114 -2.20 23.32 9.98
N VAL A 115 -2.74 24.33 10.66
CA VAL A 115 -2.47 24.60 12.07
C VAL A 115 -3.74 24.35 12.85
N THR A 116 -3.68 23.46 13.84
CA THR A 116 -4.80 23.13 14.73
C THR A 116 -4.79 24.08 15.93
N ASN A 117 -5.92 24.75 16.17
CA ASN A 117 -6.18 25.50 17.38
C ASN A 117 -7.17 24.70 18.22
N TYR A 118 -6.68 24.14 19.33
CA TYR A 118 -7.50 23.32 20.22
C TYR A 118 -8.43 24.17 21.08
N SER A 119 -9.69 23.80 21.15
CA SER A 119 -10.71 24.44 22.00
C SER A 119 -11.71 23.41 22.49
N LEU A 120 -12.25 23.62 23.70
CA LEU A 120 -13.33 22.80 24.25
C LEU A 120 -14.64 22.94 23.47
N ASP A 121 -14.84 24.09 22.83
CA ASP A 121 -16.05 24.38 22.01
C ASP A 121 -15.94 23.83 20.57
N GLY A 122 -14.84 23.16 20.25
CA GLY A 122 -14.53 22.62 18.92
C GLY A 122 -13.21 23.16 18.37
N ASN A 123 -12.43 22.26 17.79
CA ASN A 123 -11.16 22.63 17.19
C ASN A 123 -11.37 23.48 15.93
N THR A 124 -10.42 24.36 15.67
CA THR A 124 -10.40 25.17 14.44
C THR A 124 -9.07 24.99 13.71
N TYR A 125 -9.11 25.12 12.38
CA TYR A 125 -7.97 24.88 11.51
C TYR A 125 -7.71 26.13 10.66
N THR A 126 -6.44 26.56 10.66
CA THR A 126 -5.97 27.75 9.92
C THR A 126 -4.75 27.40 9.07
N GLY A 127 -4.40 28.27 8.12
CA GLY A 127 -3.24 28.04 7.25
C GLY A 127 -3.36 26.78 6.37
N VAL A 128 -4.59 26.42 6.02
CA VAL A 128 -4.85 25.19 5.28
C VAL A 128 -4.33 25.31 3.86
N THR A 129 -3.51 24.32 3.46
CA THR A 129 -2.99 24.20 2.10
C THR A 129 -3.32 22.83 1.52
N VAL A 130 -3.64 22.80 0.24
CA VAL A 130 -3.92 21.59 -0.55
C VAL A 130 -2.98 21.55 -1.73
N ASN A 131 -2.25 20.45 -1.88
CA ASN A 131 -1.33 20.24 -2.98
C ASN A 131 -1.89 19.21 -3.96
N PHE A 132 -2.00 19.60 -5.23
CA PHE A 132 -2.35 18.67 -6.30
C PHE A 132 -1.09 18.20 -7.00
N SER A 133 -0.66 16.97 -6.73
CA SER A 133 0.47 16.35 -7.41
C SER A 133 0.05 15.95 -8.83
N ASN A 134 0.51 16.70 -9.82
CA ASN A 134 0.45 16.28 -11.21
C ASN A 134 1.71 15.45 -11.54
N SER A 135 1.66 14.16 -11.25
CA SER A 135 2.75 13.21 -11.57
C SER A 135 3.08 13.14 -13.09
N LYS A 136 2.24 13.74 -13.94
CA LYS A 136 2.43 13.78 -15.40
C LYS A 136 3.15 15.05 -15.92
N VAL A 137 3.43 16.03 -15.07
CA VAL A 137 4.03 17.32 -15.47
C VAL A 137 5.48 17.47 -15.02
N SER A 138 6.12 16.40 -14.55
CA SER A 138 7.52 16.42 -14.10
C SER A 138 8.56 16.83 -15.16
N ASN A 139 8.15 16.98 -16.44
CA ASN A 139 9.04 17.34 -17.53
C ASN A 139 8.76 18.71 -18.15
N ALA A 140 7.90 19.55 -17.57
CA ALA A 140 7.70 20.91 -18.05
C ALA A 140 8.68 21.88 -17.34
N PRO A 141 9.55 22.58 -18.08
CA PRO A 141 10.66 23.32 -17.51
C PRO A 141 10.30 24.53 -16.64
N ASN A 142 9.02 24.89 -16.50
CA ASN A 142 8.58 26.06 -15.73
C ASN A 142 7.30 25.88 -14.91
N SER A 143 6.76 24.67 -14.81
CA SER A 143 5.67 24.39 -13.88
C SER A 143 6.27 23.82 -12.60
N GLY A 144 6.11 24.53 -11.48
CA GLY A 144 6.44 23.98 -10.18
C GLY A 144 5.76 22.60 -10.02
N PRO A 145 6.36 21.66 -9.28
CA PRO A 145 5.92 20.27 -9.23
C PRO A 145 4.48 20.07 -8.70
N TYR A 146 3.84 21.11 -8.17
CA TYR A 146 2.53 21.02 -7.51
C TYR A 146 1.70 22.27 -7.76
N ALA A 147 0.45 22.09 -8.21
CA ALA A 147 -0.54 23.13 -8.07
C ALA A 147 -0.99 23.19 -6.60
N GLN A 148 -0.78 24.32 -5.94
CA GLN A 148 -1.13 24.53 -4.54
C GLN A 148 -2.30 25.48 -4.42
N LYS A 149 -3.30 25.12 -3.60
CA LYS A 149 -4.40 26.01 -3.19
C LYS A 149 -4.23 26.34 -1.72
N TYR A 150 -4.14 27.62 -1.41
CA TYR A 150 -4.09 28.13 -0.05
C TYR A 150 -5.45 28.71 0.34
N PHE A 151 -5.92 28.35 1.54
CA PHE A 151 -7.19 28.84 2.08
C PHE A 151 -6.93 29.84 3.19
N ASN A 152 -7.25 31.11 2.93
CA ASN A 152 -7.08 32.20 3.89
C ASN A 152 -8.35 32.39 4.75
N ARG A 153 -8.85 31.30 5.33
CA ARG A 153 -9.97 31.32 6.27
C ARG A 153 -9.76 30.27 7.36
N THR A 154 -10.52 30.41 8.44
CA THR A 154 -10.58 29.42 9.52
C THR A 154 -11.67 28.42 9.22
N PHE A 155 -11.35 27.12 9.36
CA PHE A 155 -12.30 26.02 9.27
C PHE A 155 -12.65 25.55 10.68
N ILE A 156 -13.92 25.20 10.90
CA ILE A 156 -14.46 24.81 12.19
C ILE A 156 -14.87 23.35 12.15
N GLN A 157 -14.34 22.55 13.08
CA GLN A 157 -14.65 21.12 13.23
C GLN A 157 -16.18 20.90 13.36
N GLY A 158 -16.73 20.01 12.51
CA GLY A 158 -18.16 19.68 12.51
C GLY A 158 -19.07 20.73 11.87
N VAL A 159 -18.52 21.77 11.22
CA VAL A 159 -19.27 22.80 10.48
C VAL A 159 -18.88 22.77 9.00
N ASP A 160 -17.63 23.00 8.70
CA ASP A 160 -17.08 23.05 7.33
C ASP A 160 -15.81 22.22 7.16
N CYS A 161 -15.45 21.46 8.18
CA CYS A 161 -14.38 20.46 8.10
C CYS A 161 -14.60 19.33 9.10
N PHE A 162 -13.95 18.20 8.85
CA PHE A 162 -13.76 17.17 9.84
C PHE A 162 -12.31 16.69 9.85
N HIS A 163 -11.83 16.40 11.04
CA HIS A 163 -10.51 15.88 11.29
C HIS A 163 -10.63 14.47 11.90
N LEU A 164 -9.91 13.52 11.33
CA LEU A 164 -9.82 12.16 11.81
C LEU A 164 -8.36 11.83 12.09
N ASP A 165 -8.11 11.40 13.31
CA ASP A 165 -6.83 10.84 13.70
C ASP A 165 -6.81 9.34 13.41
N ASN A 166 -5.65 8.85 13.08
CA ASN A 166 -5.44 7.42 13.09
C ASN A 166 -5.27 6.97 14.53
N ASP A 167 -6.25 6.28 15.08
CA ASP A 167 -6.19 5.67 16.42
C ASP A 167 -5.01 4.70 16.56
N ASN A 168 -4.42 4.33 15.45
CA ASN A 168 -3.25 3.49 15.32
C ASN A 168 -1.94 4.28 15.18
N ILE A 169 -1.76 5.38 15.90
CA ILE A 169 -0.44 6.04 16.02
C ILE A 169 0.64 5.02 16.42
N GLY A 170 0.23 3.95 17.12
CA GLY A 170 1.06 2.78 17.39
C GLY A 170 1.47 1.98 16.17
N ILE A 171 0.68 1.92 15.08
CA ILE A 171 1.03 1.11 13.90
C ILE A 171 2.35 1.58 13.29
N LYS A 172 2.53 2.87 13.08
CA LYS A 172 3.78 3.38 12.52
C LYS A 172 4.97 3.06 13.43
N LYS A 173 4.82 3.32 14.74
CA LYS A 173 5.85 2.99 15.73
C LYS A 173 6.12 1.49 15.80
N TYR A 174 5.08 0.66 15.69
CA TYR A 174 5.23 -0.78 15.70
C TYR A 174 5.90 -1.29 14.43
N VAL A 175 5.51 -0.79 13.25
CA VAL A 175 6.20 -1.10 11.97
C VAL A 175 7.65 -0.60 12.00
N ASP A 176 7.91 0.54 12.63
CA ASP A 176 9.28 1.04 12.83
C ASP A 176 10.08 0.09 13.75
N SER A 177 9.49 -0.38 14.84
CA SER A 177 10.11 -1.38 15.74
C SER A 177 10.34 -2.72 15.08
N LEU A 178 9.34 -3.26 14.36
CA LEU A 178 9.50 -4.47 13.56
C LEU A 178 10.63 -4.32 12.55
N TRP A 179 10.73 -3.14 11.95
CA TRP A 179 11.79 -2.88 11.00
C TRP A 179 13.18 -2.87 11.62
N ASP A 180 13.32 -2.39 12.86
CA ASP A 180 14.62 -2.43 13.57
C ASP A 180 15.13 -3.87 13.75
N ASP A 181 14.23 -4.83 13.90
CA ASP A 181 14.56 -6.24 14.00
C ASP A 181 14.79 -6.88 12.62
N TYR A 182 13.83 -6.75 11.71
CA TYR A 182 13.92 -7.32 10.36
C TYR A 182 14.98 -6.66 9.48
N GLY A 183 15.22 -5.36 9.66
CA GLY A 183 16.20 -4.60 8.88
C GLY A 183 17.62 -5.16 9.05
N LYS A 184 17.99 -5.56 10.27
CA LYS A 184 19.27 -6.22 10.55
C LYS A 184 19.38 -7.56 9.83
N LEU A 185 18.31 -8.38 9.87
CA LEU A 185 18.26 -9.67 9.17
C LEU A 185 18.35 -9.49 7.66
N PHE A 186 17.61 -8.53 7.09
CA PHE A 186 17.71 -8.18 5.67
C PHE A 186 19.12 -7.74 5.29
N GLY A 187 19.76 -6.90 6.11
CA GLY A 187 21.14 -6.48 5.90
C GLY A 187 22.12 -7.66 5.88
N ILE A 188 22.00 -8.59 6.81
CA ILE A 188 22.82 -9.80 6.87
C ILE A 188 22.61 -10.69 5.62
N LEU A 189 21.37 -10.89 5.21
CA LEU A 189 21.04 -11.69 4.02
C LEU A 189 21.60 -11.06 2.74
N ILE A 190 21.45 -9.74 2.57
CA ILE A 190 22.01 -9.01 1.42
C ILE A 190 23.53 -9.07 1.43
N ALA A 191 24.18 -8.84 2.58
CA ALA A 191 25.62 -8.93 2.71
C ALA A 191 26.15 -10.34 2.39
N ASN A 192 25.45 -11.38 2.86
CA ASN A 192 25.80 -12.77 2.53
C ASN A 192 25.62 -13.06 1.03
N GLN A 193 24.55 -12.53 0.41
CA GLN A 193 24.32 -12.69 -1.02
C GLN A 193 25.43 -12.03 -1.85
N LEU A 194 25.82 -10.82 -1.49
CA LEU A 194 26.94 -10.12 -2.14
C LEU A 194 28.26 -10.88 -1.94
N ARG A 195 28.47 -11.40 -0.73
CA ARG A 195 29.67 -12.19 -0.40
C ARG A 195 29.76 -13.49 -1.19
N VAL A 196 28.65 -14.19 -1.39
CA VAL A 196 28.59 -15.43 -2.18
C VAL A 196 28.74 -15.14 -3.67
N GLY A 197 28.22 -13.99 -4.14
CA GLY A 197 28.42 -13.55 -5.54
C GLY A 197 29.82 -13.02 -5.86
N GLN A 198 30.68 -12.84 -4.84
CA GLN A 198 32.07 -12.43 -5.09
C GLN A 198 32.91 -13.57 -5.62
N VAL A 199 33.53 -13.35 -6.78
CA VAL A 199 34.57 -14.25 -7.28
C VAL A 199 35.81 -14.09 -6.40
N ARG A 200 36.15 -15.10 -5.65
CA ARG A 200 37.37 -15.17 -4.83
C ARG A 200 38.34 -16.10 -5.48
N ALA A 201 39.47 -15.57 -5.89
CA ALA A 201 40.51 -16.37 -6.48
C ALA A 201 41.85 -16.15 -5.78
N LYS A 202 42.61 -17.21 -5.62
CA LYS A 202 43.97 -17.15 -5.21
C LYS A 202 44.86 -17.15 -6.46
N ILE A 203 45.60 -16.09 -6.66
CA ILE A 203 46.54 -16.00 -7.79
C ILE A 203 47.94 -16.24 -7.25
N SER A 204 48.58 -17.26 -7.72
CA SER A 204 49.99 -17.55 -7.41
C SER A 204 50.85 -17.07 -8.59
N ILE A 205 51.68 -16.06 -8.36
CA ILE A 205 52.61 -15.56 -9.36
C ILE A 205 53.98 -16.14 -9.05
N PRO A 206 54.66 -16.79 -10.00
CA PRO A 206 56.00 -17.33 -9.78
C PRO A 206 56.97 -16.13 -9.64
N VAL A 207 57.66 -16.10 -8.54
CA VAL A 207 58.65 -15.07 -8.23
C VAL A 207 60.04 -15.63 -8.57
N THR A 208 60.73 -15.01 -9.52
CA THR A 208 62.15 -15.18 -9.67
C THR A 208 62.87 -14.44 -8.54
N SER A 209 63.85 -15.04 -7.93
CA SER A 209 64.53 -14.68 -6.70
C SER A 209 65.25 -13.36 -6.64
N LYS A 210 64.92 -12.39 -7.52
CA LYS A 210 65.57 -11.08 -7.64
C LYS A 210 64.61 -9.87 -7.56
N ILE A 211 63.36 -10.04 -7.20
CA ILE A 211 62.39 -8.94 -7.10
C ILE A 211 62.13 -8.58 -5.64
N ASP A 212 62.22 -7.30 -5.31
CA ASP A 212 61.93 -6.77 -3.97
C ASP A 212 60.45 -7.02 -3.57
N ASP A 213 60.21 -7.21 -2.29
CA ASP A 213 58.86 -7.50 -1.77
C ASP A 213 57.80 -6.43 -2.16
N ASN A 214 58.22 -5.17 -2.23
CA ASN A 214 57.32 -4.06 -2.65
C ASN A 214 56.94 -4.15 -4.15
N GLU A 215 57.89 -4.52 -5.01
CA GLU A 215 57.65 -4.70 -6.43
C GLU A 215 56.78 -5.95 -6.67
N ARG A 216 56.96 -6.99 -5.89
CA ARG A 216 56.14 -8.19 -5.93
C ARG A 216 54.65 -7.89 -5.62
N ILE A 217 54.41 -7.09 -4.55
CA ILE A 217 53.05 -6.69 -4.17
C ILE A 217 52.40 -5.84 -5.29
N LYS A 218 53.14 -4.90 -5.88
CA LYS A 218 52.61 -4.07 -7.01
C LYS A 218 52.26 -4.94 -8.22
N LEU A 219 53.11 -5.88 -8.61
CA LEU A 219 52.81 -6.81 -9.72
C LEU A 219 51.58 -7.65 -9.44
N GLN A 220 51.44 -8.19 -8.20
CA GLN A 220 50.25 -8.92 -7.81
C GLN A 220 48.99 -8.10 -7.88
N GLN A 221 49.04 -6.83 -7.44
CA GLN A 221 47.91 -5.92 -7.51
C GLN A 221 47.54 -5.57 -8.97
N GLN A 222 48.52 -5.26 -9.79
CA GLN A 222 48.30 -4.98 -11.22
C GLN A 222 47.67 -6.18 -11.94
N TYR A 223 48.17 -7.37 -11.70
CA TYR A 223 47.64 -8.59 -12.33
C TYR A 223 46.21 -8.88 -11.85
N ALA A 224 45.93 -8.71 -10.55
CA ALA A 224 44.60 -8.88 -9.99
C ALA A 224 43.62 -7.85 -10.57
N THR A 225 44.03 -6.59 -10.72
CA THR A 225 43.20 -5.53 -11.33
C THR A 225 42.91 -5.84 -12.80
N THR A 226 43.91 -6.21 -13.57
CA THR A 226 43.74 -6.55 -15.00
C THR A 226 42.85 -7.77 -15.20
N LEU A 227 42.98 -8.77 -14.33
CA LEU A 227 42.13 -9.95 -14.37
C LEU A 227 40.68 -9.60 -14.01
N TYR A 228 40.48 -8.78 -12.98
CA TYR A 228 39.17 -8.30 -12.59
C TYR A 228 38.49 -7.52 -13.71
N GLU A 229 39.19 -6.57 -14.34
CA GLU A 229 38.65 -5.79 -15.46
C GLU A 229 38.25 -6.66 -16.67
N LYS A 230 39.05 -7.67 -16.98
CA LYS A 230 38.72 -8.64 -18.02
C LYS A 230 37.51 -9.49 -17.68
N MET A 231 37.42 -9.99 -16.42
CA MET A 231 36.29 -10.78 -15.96
C MET A 231 34.97 -10.01 -15.92
N MET A 232 35.03 -8.70 -15.71
CA MET A 232 33.85 -7.85 -15.71
C MET A 232 33.37 -7.44 -17.11
N ASN A 233 34.29 -7.33 -18.05
CA ASN A 233 34.01 -6.80 -19.40
C ASN A 233 33.82 -7.89 -20.47
N ASP A 234 34.44 -9.05 -20.26
CA ASP A 234 34.44 -10.15 -21.24
C ASP A 234 33.60 -11.33 -20.72
N PRO A 235 32.65 -11.85 -21.51
CA PRO A 235 31.81 -13.00 -21.11
C PRO A 235 32.62 -14.30 -21.00
N ILE A 236 33.81 -14.37 -21.62
CA ILE A 236 34.72 -15.52 -21.58
C ILE A 236 36.13 -15.00 -21.39
N VAL A 237 36.75 -15.36 -20.29
CA VAL A 237 38.16 -15.02 -19.99
C VAL A 237 39.02 -16.26 -20.06
N PHE A 238 40.01 -16.27 -20.99
CA PHE A 238 41.04 -17.28 -21.02
C PHE A 238 42.23 -16.81 -20.19
N ILE A 239 42.58 -17.61 -19.16
CA ILE A 239 43.75 -17.37 -18.34
C ILE A 239 44.88 -18.23 -18.91
N PRO A 240 45.95 -17.63 -19.41
CA PRO A 240 47.06 -18.41 -19.92
C PRO A 240 47.76 -19.17 -18.79
N ALA A 241 47.76 -20.47 -18.86
CA ALA A 241 48.51 -21.32 -17.97
C ALA A 241 49.80 -21.71 -18.67
N ASP A 242 50.97 -21.43 -18.05
CA ASP A 242 52.27 -21.90 -18.51
C ASP A 242 52.68 -23.08 -17.64
N ASP A 243 52.82 -24.24 -18.23
CA ASP A 243 53.23 -25.48 -17.56
C ASP A 243 54.59 -25.39 -16.86
N LYS A 244 55.42 -24.41 -17.27
CA LYS A 244 56.75 -24.18 -16.69
C LYS A 244 56.75 -23.13 -15.56
N ALA A 245 55.78 -22.22 -15.55
CA ALA A 245 55.58 -21.28 -14.47
C ALA A 245 54.50 -21.86 -13.57
N LYS A 246 54.84 -22.15 -12.31
CA LYS A 246 53.89 -22.64 -11.30
C LYS A 246 52.83 -21.56 -10.95
N SER A 247 52.23 -20.92 -11.95
CA SER A 247 51.11 -20.00 -11.78
C SER A 247 49.82 -20.83 -11.81
N SER A 248 49.15 -20.90 -10.71
CA SER A 248 47.82 -21.52 -10.65
C SER A 248 46.79 -20.48 -10.29
N TYR A 249 45.69 -20.47 -11.03
CA TYR A 249 44.47 -19.80 -10.67
C TYR A 249 43.56 -20.81 -9.99
N ASP A 250 43.34 -20.64 -8.71
CA ASP A 250 42.39 -21.45 -7.96
C ASP A 250 41.19 -20.55 -7.59
N GLU A 251 40.04 -20.85 -8.11
CA GLU A 251 38.80 -20.22 -7.70
C GLU A 251 38.36 -20.76 -6.34
N ILE A 252 38.43 -19.91 -5.33
CA ILE A 252 38.00 -20.25 -3.96
C ILE A 252 36.49 -19.97 -3.78
N SER A 253 35.74 -19.73 -4.86
CA SER A 253 34.30 -19.65 -4.80
C SER A 253 33.79 -21.07 -4.49
N SER A 254 33.23 -21.24 -3.31
CA SER A 254 32.53 -22.48 -2.99
C SER A 254 31.39 -22.64 -4.00
N SER A 255 31.59 -23.53 -4.96
CA SER A 255 30.62 -23.96 -5.96
C SER A 255 29.42 -24.63 -5.30
N LYS A 256 28.58 -23.85 -4.65
CA LYS A 256 27.30 -24.31 -4.13
C LYS A 256 26.19 -23.44 -4.68
N SER A 257 25.83 -23.68 -5.93
CA SER A 257 24.62 -23.25 -6.59
C SER A 257 23.37 -23.41 -5.68
N ALA A 258 23.33 -24.48 -4.89
CA ALA A 258 22.30 -24.71 -3.88
C ALA A 258 22.28 -23.66 -2.75
N THR A 259 23.43 -23.10 -2.36
CA THR A 259 23.50 -22.10 -1.28
C THR A 259 22.96 -20.75 -1.74
N LEU A 260 23.22 -20.35 -3.00
CA LEU A 260 22.65 -19.15 -3.60
C LEU A 260 21.12 -19.23 -3.70
N GLN A 261 20.61 -20.37 -4.17
CA GLN A 261 19.16 -20.58 -4.29
C GLN A 261 18.48 -20.51 -2.93
N ASN A 262 19.04 -21.13 -1.90
CA ASN A 262 18.48 -21.10 -0.56
C ASN A 262 18.48 -19.69 0.03
N GLN A 263 19.54 -18.91 -0.14
CA GLN A 263 19.63 -17.54 0.36
C GLN A 263 18.63 -16.59 -0.31
N ILE A 264 18.38 -16.74 -1.63
CA ILE A 264 17.33 -15.99 -2.33
C ILE A 264 15.96 -16.37 -1.78
N THR A 265 15.72 -17.64 -1.55
CA THR A 265 14.47 -18.15 -0.96
C THR A 265 14.27 -17.61 0.45
N ASP A 266 15.32 -17.58 1.28
CA ASP A 266 15.28 -17.05 2.64
C ASP A 266 14.96 -15.54 2.65
N PHE A 267 15.56 -14.77 1.73
CA PHE A 267 15.26 -13.34 1.56
C PHE A 267 13.79 -13.11 1.20
N TRP A 268 13.26 -13.85 0.24
CA TRP A 268 11.85 -13.75 -0.14
C TRP A 268 10.92 -14.19 0.97
N SER A 269 11.27 -15.24 1.72
CA SER A 269 10.51 -15.72 2.87
C SER A 269 10.44 -14.65 3.97
N LEU A 270 11.57 -14.04 4.31
CA LEU A 270 11.63 -12.96 5.29
C LEU A 270 10.80 -11.74 4.84
N LYS A 271 10.89 -11.36 3.57
CA LYS A 271 10.06 -10.28 3.01
C LYS A 271 8.58 -10.58 3.10
N LYS A 272 8.16 -11.81 2.79
CA LYS A 272 6.76 -12.25 2.92
C LYS A 272 6.27 -12.15 4.37
N VAL A 273 7.07 -12.61 5.32
CA VAL A 273 6.73 -12.52 6.75
C VAL A 273 6.57 -11.07 7.18
N PHE A 274 7.49 -10.19 6.82
CA PHE A 274 7.41 -8.76 7.14
C PHE A 274 6.16 -8.08 6.53
N ILE A 275 5.87 -8.35 5.25
CA ILE A 275 4.64 -7.85 4.60
C ILE A 275 3.41 -8.43 5.30
N GLY A 276 3.45 -9.70 5.68
CA GLY A 276 2.36 -10.38 6.36
C GLY A 276 2.04 -9.77 7.72
N GLU A 277 3.05 -9.45 8.50
CA GLU A 277 2.87 -8.77 9.80
C GLU A 277 2.34 -7.34 9.62
N ALA A 278 2.88 -6.58 8.66
CA ALA A 278 2.39 -5.24 8.33
C ALA A 278 0.91 -5.26 7.85
N ALA A 279 0.54 -6.27 7.05
CA ALA A 279 -0.85 -6.46 6.62
C ALA A 279 -1.78 -6.81 7.79
N GLY A 280 -1.34 -7.71 8.69
CA GLY A 280 -2.08 -8.09 9.90
C GLY A 280 -2.38 -6.90 10.81
N LEU A 281 -1.44 -5.97 10.97
CA LEU A 281 -1.64 -4.74 11.73
C LEU A 281 -2.73 -3.82 11.16
N LEU A 282 -2.92 -3.88 9.84
CA LEU A 282 -3.97 -3.13 9.14
C LEU A 282 -5.29 -3.92 9.04
N GLY A 283 -5.37 -5.11 9.66
CA GLY A 283 -6.54 -5.99 9.60
C GLY A 283 -6.72 -6.66 8.23
N ILE A 284 -5.66 -6.77 7.43
CA ILE A 284 -5.71 -7.38 6.10
C ILE A 284 -5.09 -8.78 6.18
N PRO A 285 -5.79 -9.84 5.73
CA PRO A 285 -5.18 -11.14 5.57
C PRO A 285 -3.95 -11.08 4.66
N PRO A 286 -2.78 -11.59 5.09
CA PRO A 286 -1.53 -11.49 4.33
C PRO A 286 -1.61 -12.02 2.89
N ALA A 287 -2.37 -13.08 2.67
CA ALA A 287 -2.56 -13.71 1.36
C ALA A 287 -3.03 -12.73 0.27
N LEU A 288 -3.87 -11.75 0.65
CA LEU A 288 -4.40 -10.75 -0.29
C LEU A 288 -3.34 -9.76 -0.78
N VAL A 289 -2.40 -9.39 0.08
CA VAL A 289 -1.30 -8.47 -0.27
C VAL A 289 -0.20 -9.21 -1.00
N LEU A 290 0.06 -10.46 -0.62
CA LEU A 290 1.07 -11.33 -1.23
C LEU A 290 0.64 -11.93 -2.57
N GLY A 291 -0.65 -11.81 -2.94
CA GLY A 291 -1.19 -12.37 -4.18
C GLY A 291 -1.34 -13.89 -4.15
N GLU A 292 -1.49 -14.47 -2.97
CA GLU A 292 -1.73 -15.91 -2.81
C GLU A 292 -3.20 -16.23 -3.17
N THR A 293 -3.42 -17.32 -3.91
CA THR A 293 -4.74 -17.63 -4.48
C THR A 293 -5.63 -18.50 -3.60
N ALA A 294 -5.07 -19.07 -2.52
CA ALA A 294 -5.84 -19.91 -1.61
C ALA A 294 -6.85 -19.09 -0.80
N ASN A 295 -8.10 -19.53 -0.78
CA ASN A 295 -9.22 -18.95 0.01
C ASN A 295 -9.45 -17.44 -0.21
N ASN A 296 -9.21 -16.94 -1.41
CA ASN A 296 -9.30 -15.51 -1.73
C ASN A 296 -10.67 -14.89 -1.38
N SER A 297 -11.77 -15.60 -1.53
CA SER A 297 -13.11 -15.08 -1.21
C SER A 297 -13.29 -14.88 0.29
N GLU A 298 -12.90 -15.85 1.10
CA GLU A 298 -12.99 -15.80 2.56
C GLU A 298 -12.04 -14.74 3.14
N ASN A 299 -10.81 -14.69 2.63
CA ASN A 299 -9.84 -13.67 3.01
C ASN A 299 -10.32 -12.26 2.65
N LEU A 300 -10.99 -12.09 1.50
CA LEU A 300 -11.57 -10.81 1.10
C LEU A 300 -12.72 -10.41 2.03
N ASP A 301 -13.61 -11.34 2.40
CA ASP A 301 -14.72 -11.09 3.32
C ASP A 301 -14.18 -10.68 4.70
N LEU A 302 -13.18 -11.39 5.20
CA LEU A 302 -12.51 -11.03 6.46
C LEU A 302 -11.86 -9.64 6.39
N ALA A 303 -11.17 -9.30 5.30
CA ALA A 303 -10.57 -7.97 5.12
C ALA A 303 -11.64 -6.87 5.08
N ILE A 304 -12.79 -7.14 4.44
CA ILE A 304 -13.90 -6.19 4.38
C ILE A 304 -14.45 -5.93 5.78
N GLU A 305 -14.68 -6.96 6.56
CA GLU A 305 -15.24 -6.84 7.91
C GLU A 305 -14.25 -6.21 8.90
N SER A 306 -12.99 -6.63 8.86
CA SER A 306 -11.98 -6.22 9.87
C SER A 306 -11.31 -4.87 9.59
N ALA A 307 -11.19 -4.46 8.32
CA ALA A 307 -10.46 -3.25 7.95
C ALA A 307 -11.29 -2.25 7.13
N VAL A 308 -12.01 -2.72 6.12
CA VAL A 308 -12.65 -1.83 5.12
C VAL A 308 -13.90 -1.17 5.69
N ILE A 309 -14.79 -1.92 6.33
CA ILE A 309 -16.03 -1.39 6.94
C ILE A 309 -15.71 -0.39 8.05
N PRO A 310 -14.81 -0.68 9.02
CA PRO A 310 -14.46 0.30 10.05
C PRO A 310 -13.94 1.63 9.48
N LEU A 311 -13.08 1.58 8.46
CA LEU A 311 -12.61 2.79 7.80
C LEU A 311 -13.70 3.51 7.02
N GLY A 312 -14.57 2.76 6.33
CA GLY A 312 -15.73 3.32 5.64
C GLY A 312 -16.70 4.01 6.60
N ASN A 313 -16.95 3.43 7.78
CA ASN A 313 -17.77 4.03 8.82
C ASN A 313 -17.13 5.31 9.36
N LYS A 314 -15.82 5.30 9.66
CA LYS A 314 -15.09 6.47 10.14
C LYS A 314 -15.16 7.63 9.14
N LEU A 315 -15.02 7.36 7.84
CA LEU A 315 -15.20 8.36 6.79
C LEU A 315 -16.65 8.84 6.69
N SER A 316 -17.62 7.93 6.80
CA SER A 316 -19.05 8.27 6.75
C SER A 316 -19.45 9.18 7.92
N GLU A 317 -18.98 8.88 9.12
CA GLU A 317 -19.19 9.70 10.33
C GLU A 317 -18.55 11.09 10.16
N GLY A 318 -17.33 11.16 9.61
CA GLY A 318 -16.67 12.41 9.31
C GLY A 318 -17.50 13.29 8.38
N PHE A 319 -17.94 12.77 7.25
CA PHE A 319 -18.81 13.51 6.33
C PHE A 319 -20.19 13.80 6.93
N ALA A 320 -20.79 12.85 7.65
CA ALA A 320 -22.08 13.05 8.30
C ALA A 320 -22.03 14.21 9.30
N SER A 321 -20.91 14.39 10.01
CA SER A 321 -20.75 15.46 11.00
C SER A 321 -20.89 16.86 10.41
N ILE A 322 -20.53 17.05 9.14
CA ILE A 322 -20.62 18.37 8.44
C ILE A 322 -21.84 18.47 7.53
N LEU A 323 -22.37 17.34 7.02
CA LEU A 323 -23.44 17.35 6.03
C LEU A 323 -24.83 17.12 6.63
N ILE A 324 -24.92 16.43 7.78
CA ILE A 324 -26.19 16.08 8.41
C ILE A 324 -26.33 16.87 9.70
N LYS A 325 -27.28 17.82 9.70
CA LYS A 325 -27.62 18.56 10.90
C LYS A 325 -28.37 17.66 11.90
N LYS A 326 -28.32 18.01 13.20
CA LYS A 326 -29.03 17.26 14.28
C LYS A 326 -30.52 17.07 13.99
N SER A 327 -31.18 18.09 13.41
CA SER A 327 -32.59 18.00 12.99
C SER A 327 -32.82 16.97 11.87
N GLY A 328 -31.89 16.86 10.94
CA GLY A 328 -31.95 15.85 9.88
C GLY A 328 -31.73 14.43 10.42
N TYR A 329 -30.77 14.27 11.34
CA TYR A 329 -30.55 12.99 12.00
C TYR A 329 -31.78 12.50 12.79
N SER A 330 -32.50 13.42 13.45
CA SER A 330 -33.72 13.10 14.22
C SER A 330 -34.87 12.58 13.37
N VAL A 331 -34.85 12.82 12.04
CA VAL A 331 -35.85 12.29 11.07
C VAL A 331 -35.26 11.15 10.23
N GLY A 332 -34.20 10.50 10.70
CA GLY A 332 -33.63 9.30 10.10
C GLY A 332 -32.64 9.52 8.96
N ASN A 333 -32.19 10.77 8.72
CA ASN A 333 -31.14 11.00 7.72
C ASN A 333 -29.81 10.42 8.20
N THR A 334 -29.24 9.55 7.40
CA THR A 334 -27.91 8.93 7.65
C THR A 334 -27.06 8.96 6.40
N LEU A 335 -25.75 8.86 6.59
CA LEU A 335 -24.78 8.70 5.53
C LEU A 335 -23.94 7.46 5.82
N GLN A 336 -23.89 6.55 4.89
CA GLN A 336 -23.14 5.30 5.01
C GLN A 336 -22.33 5.04 3.76
N MET A 337 -21.15 4.45 3.93
CA MET A 337 -20.35 3.97 2.82
C MET A 337 -20.59 2.47 2.64
N THR A 338 -21.07 2.08 1.47
CA THR A 338 -21.48 0.69 1.15
C THR A 338 -20.91 0.26 -0.20
N GLY A 339 -21.08 -1.02 -0.56
CA GLY A 339 -20.72 -1.53 -1.89
C GLY A 339 -19.22 -1.86 -2.05
N PHE A 340 -18.54 -2.24 -0.98
CA PHE A 340 -17.11 -2.61 -1.03
C PHE A 340 -16.83 -3.90 -1.80
N LYS A 341 -17.83 -4.79 -1.89
CA LYS A 341 -17.75 -6.05 -2.62
C LYS A 341 -18.83 -6.10 -3.69
N THR A 342 -18.45 -6.42 -4.91
CA THR A 342 -19.41 -6.73 -5.97
C THR A 342 -19.92 -8.14 -5.75
N ILE A 343 -21.21 -8.30 -5.50
CA ILE A 343 -21.84 -9.60 -5.37
C ILE A 343 -22.24 -10.05 -6.79
N ASN A 344 -21.71 -11.18 -7.22
CA ASN A 344 -22.22 -11.82 -8.42
C ASN A 344 -23.56 -12.49 -8.06
N ILE A 345 -24.64 -11.97 -8.63
CA ILE A 345 -26.01 -12.46 -8.36
C ILE A 345 -26.15 -13.92 -8.74
N LEU A 346 -25.49 -14.35 -9.82
CA LEU A 346 -25.56 -15.71 -10.30
C LEU A 346 -24.95 -16.71 -9.30
N ASP A 347 -23.87 -16.32 -8.62
CA ASP A 347 -23.21 -17.16 -7.62
C ASP A 347 -24.01 -17.26 -6.31
N ARG A 348 -24.99 -16.37 -6.10
CA ARG A 348 -25.83 -16.32 -4.89
C ARG A 348 -27.32 -16.47 -5.17
N ALA A 349 -27.68 -16.96 -6.34
CA ALA A 349 -29.08 -17.11 -6.75
C ALA A 349 -29.92 -17.86 -5.72
N ASP A 350 -29.42 -18.97 -5.17
CA ASP A 350 -30.13 -19.77 -4.16
C ASP A 350 -30.33 -19.00 -2.83
N ALA A 351 -29.34 -18.21 -2.41
CA ALA A 351 -29.47 -17.41 -1.20
C ALA A 351 -30.44 -16.24 -1.39
N ILE A 352 -30.42 -15.61 -2.56
CA ILE A 352 -31.33 -14.52 -2.94
C ILE A 352 -32.77 -15.05 -3.04
N ASP A 353 -32.97 -16.22 -3.65
CA ASP A 353 -34.28 -16.84 -3.71
C ASP A 353 -34.83 -17.15 -2.31
N LYS A 354 -34.02 -17.77 -1.45
CA LYS A 354 -34.43 -18.10 -0.08
C LYS A 354 -34.77 -16.86 0.75
N VAL A 355 -33.94 -15.81 0.69
CA VAL A 355 -34.17 -14.58 1.44
C VAL A 355 -35.31 -13.76 0.84
N GLY A 356 -35.37 -13.63 -0.47
CA GLY A 356 -36.44 -12.92 -1.18
C GLY A 356 -37.81 -13.59 -1.03
N SER A 357 -37.85 -14.92 -1.06
CA SER A 357 -39.11 -15.69 -0.95
C SER A 357 -39.63 -15.81 0.49
N SER A 358 -38.80 -15.53 1.51
CA SER A 358 -39.18 -15.58 2.92
C SER A 358 -40.05 -14.40 3.37
N GLY A 359 -40.15 -13.34 2.57
CA GLY A 359 -40.87 -12.11 2.94
C GLY A 359 -40.18 -11.26 4.02
N VAL A 360 -38.93 -11.54 4.34
CA VAL A 360 -38.15 -10.78 5.35
C VAL A 360 -37.62 -9.46 4.75
N VAL A 361 -37.32 -9.47 3.44
CA VAL A 361 -36.74 -8.32 2.72
C VAL A 361 -37.63 -7.91 1.54
N LYS A 362 -37.58 -6.63 1.19
CA LYS A 362 -38.25 -6.09 0.00
C LYS A 362 -37.41 -6.40 -1.25
N VAL A 363 -38.08 -6.44 -2.42
CA VAL A 363 -37.38 -6.66 -3.71
C VAL A 363 -36.28 -5.58 -3.94
N ASN A 364 -36.58 -4.32 -3.67
CA ASN A 364 -35.60 -3.25 -3.84
C ASN A 364 -34.41 -3.38 -2.88
N GLU A 365 -34.59 -3.87 -1.66
CA GLU A 365 -33.49 -4.12 -0.72
C GLU A 365 -32.55 -5.23 -1.24
N VAL A 366 -33.10 -6.28 -1.84
CA VAL A 366 -32.30 -7.34 -2.48
C VAL A 366 -31.57 -6.81 -3.72
N ARG A 367 -32.23 -5.98 -4.52
CA ARG A 367 -31.65 -5.35 -5.71
C ARG A 367 -30.51 -4.40 -5.31
N GLU A 368 -30.74 -3.58 -4.29
CA GLU A 368 -29.72 -2.66 -3.75
C GLU A 368 -28.50 -3.43 -3.20
N ALA A 369 -28.74 -4.47 -2.38
CA ALA A 369 -27.68 -5.35 -1.89
C ALA A 369 -26.89 -6.03 -3.01
N SER A 370 -27.54 -6.21 -4.16
CA SER A 370 -26.96 -6.78 -5.38
C SER A 370 -26.38 -5.73 -6.35
N ASN A 371 -26.31 -4.47 -5.93
CA ASN A 371 -25.88 -3.32 -6.74
C ASN A 371 -26.69 -3.12 -8.03
N LEU A 372 -27.97 -3.45 -7.99
CA LEU A 372 -28.93 -3.19 -9.06
C LEU A 372 -29.79 -1.95 -8.73
N PRO A 373 -30.16 -1.13 -9.71
CA PRO A 373 -31.05 0.00 -9.47
C PRO A 373 -32.43 -0.47 -8.98
N PRO A 374 -33.08 0.30 -8.09
CA PRO A 374 -34.44 0.01 -7.65
C PRO A 374 -35.44 0.04 -8.83
N ILE A 375 -36.54 -0.68 -8.68
CA ILE A 375 -37.65 -0.67 -9.65
C ILE A 375 -38.88 -0.03 -8.99
N PRO A 376 -39.81 0.58 -9.75
CA PRO A 376 -40.94 1.30 -9.21
C PRO A 376 -41.83 0.46 -8.27
N ASP A 377 -42.02 -0.82 -8.54
CA ASP A 377 -42.84 -1.74 -7.74
C ASP A 377 -42.02 -2.60 -6.75
N GLY A 378 -40.76 -2.26 -6.51
CA GLY A 378 -39.85 -3.11 -5.73
C GLY A 378 -39.92 -2.94 -4.22
N ASP A 379 -40.69 -1.99 -3.68
CA ASP A 379 -40.85 -1.80 -2.24
C ASP A 379 -41.93 -2.70 -1.63
N ARG A 380 -42.11 -3.88 -2.19
CA ARG A 380 -43.02 -4.93 -1.74
C ARG A 380 -42.25 -6.15 -1.27
N PHE A 381 -42.85 -6.88 -0.32
CA PHE A 381 -42.36 -8.18 0.10
C PHE A 381 -42.91 -9.25 -0.85
N ILE A 382 -42.10 -10.23 -1.22
CA ILE A 382 -42.51 -11.41 -1.96
C ILE A 382 -42.51 -12.58 -0.98
N MET A 383 -43.66 -13.18 -0.76
CA MET A 383 -43.80 -14.35 0.09
C MET A 383 -44.27 -15.53 -0.74
N THR A 384 -43.56 -16.65 -0.68
CA THR A 384 -44.07 -17.90 -1.27
C THR A 384 -45.17 -18.50 -0.41
N LYS A 385 -46.02 -19.32 -1.01
CA LYS A 385 -47.14 -20.01 -0.30
C LYS A 385 -46.69 -20.77 0.95
N ASN A 386 -45.46 -21.24 0.98
CA ASN A 386 -44.90 -21.99 2.11
C ASN A 386 -44.64 -21.12 3.36
N TYR A 387 -44.60 -19.81 3.22
CA TYR A 387 -44.38 -18.85 4.29
C TYR A 387 -45.63 -18.00 4.62
N GLN A 388 -46.74 -18.21 3.89
CA GLN A 388 -48.01 -17.57 4.20
C GLN A 388 -48.65 -18.24 5.43
N LYS A 389 -49.13 -17.43 6.36
CA LYS A 389 -49.91 -17.95 7.49
C LYS A 389 -51.16 -18.65 6.97
N GLU A 390 -51.40 -19.86 7.47
CA GLU A 390 -52.69 -20.52 7.24
C GLU A 390 -53.84 -19.60 7.66
N GLY A 391 -54.74 -19.23 6.77
CA GLY A 391 -55.94 -18.47 7.06
C GLY A 391 -56.00 -17.05 6.49
N VAL A 392 -55.04 -16.56 5.75
CA VAL A 392 -55.19 -15.31 4.98
C VAL A 392 -55.63 -15.64 3.56
N PRO A 393 -56.84 -15.26 3.12
CA PRO A 393 -57.27 -15.48 1.72
C PRO A 393 -56.32 -14.72 0.79
N SER A 394 -55.88 -15.41 -0.29
CA SER A 394 -55.15 -14.75 -1.36
C SER A 394 -56.08 -13.72 -2.03
N GLU A 395 -55.85 -12.43 -1.85
CA GLU A 395 -56.41 -11.40 -2.72
C GLU A 395 -55.73 -11.56 -4.08
N ASN A 396 -56.31 -12.46 -4.90
CA ASN A 396 -56.26 -12.46 -6.34
C ASN A 396 -56.79 -13.81 -6.85
N SER A 397 -58.07 -13.86 -7.05
CA SER A 397 -58.75 -14.73 -8.05
C SER A 397 -59.55 -13.87 -9.02
#